data_ee914e9faa35fa657c38095b6526024b
#
_entry.id   ee914e9faa35fa657c38095b6526024b
#
_cell.length_a   1.000
_cell.length_b   1.000
_cell.length_c   1.000
_cell.angle_alpha   90.00
_cell.angle_beta   90.00
_cell.angle_gamma   90.00
#
_symmetry.space_group_name_H-M   'P 1'
#
loop_
_entity.id
_entity.type
_entity.pdbx_description
1 polymer ?
#
loop_
_entity_poly.entity_id
_entity_poly.type
_entity_poly.pdbx_seq_one_letter_code
_entity_poly.pdbx_strand_id
1 'polypeptide(L)'
;AVNVVGAVANMVHPLSSENEIAFYLNESKSIAAITLDQFYGKFAAIRSKVNLANLIIADVKDALSPLMKIGYSLTAGRKIPKVPDDAPVIRWNDFIRMGRSYTGEYKVKRDKLDPAVILYSGGTTGITKGILLSNLNFNALAAQIIATNPVFRPGDSMLAVMPMFHGFGLGVSIH
;
A
#
# COMPACT_ATOMS: atom_id res chain seq x y z
N ALA A 1 9.26 -0.97 4.14
CA ALA A 1 9.32 -2.45 4.13
C ALA A 1 9.51 -2.97 2.70
N VAL A 2 8.63 -2.62 1.72
CA VAL A 2 8.66 -3.14 0.34
C VAL A 2 10.04 -2.94 -0.32
N ASN A 3 10.60 -1.74 -0.26
CA ASN A 3 11.91 -1.45 -0.86
C ASN A 3 13.08 -2.15 -0.16
N VAL A 4 12.95 -2.51 1.12
CA VAL A 4 13.99 -3.25 1.86
C VAL A 4 14.19 -4.66 1.29
N VAL A 5 13.11 -5.27 0.79
CA VAL A 5 13.16 -6.58 0.12
C VAL A 5 13.41 -6.46 -1.38
N GLY A 6 13.76 -5.29 -1.88
CA GLY A 6 14.06 -5.05 -3.29
C GLY A 6 12.84 -4.96 -4.22
N ALA A 7 11.63 -4.92 -3.68
CA ALA A 7 10.41 -4.79 -4.47
C ALA A 7 10.01 -3.32 -4.70
N VAL A 8 9.21 -3.07 -5.72
CA VAL A 8 8.64 -1.76 -6.05
C VAL A 8 7.22 -1.68 -5.51
N ALA A 9 6.90 -0.61 -4.77
CA ALA A 9 5.56 -0.40 -4.25
C ALA A 9 4.66 0.23 -5.32
N ASN A 10 3.65 -0.50 -5.76
CA ASN A 10 2.63 -0.01 -6.68
C ASN A 10 1.46 0.58 -5.86
N MET A 11 1.33 1.91 -5.86
CA MET A 11 0.38 2.63 -5.01
C MET A 11 -0.93 2.87 -5.77
N VAL A 12 -1.91 2.00 -5.52
CA VAL A 12 -3.23 2.06 -6.15
C VAL A 12 -4.24 2.71 -5.22
N HIS A 13 -5.05 3.63 -5.75
CA HIS A 13 -6.12 4.25 -4.98
C HIS A 13 -7.18 3.22 -4.59
N PRO A 14 -7.55 3.07 -3.31
CA PRO A 14 -8.45 2.00 -2.87
C PRO A 14 -9.87 2.11 -3.43
N LEU A 15 -10.28 3.31 -3.85
CA LEU A 15 -11.59 3.53 -4.47
C LEU A 15 -11.57 3.37 -6.01
N SER A 16 -10.43 3.09 -6.63
CA SER A 16 -10.35 2.79 -8.06
C SER A 16 -11.37 1.71 -8.47
N SER A 17 -11.86 1.81 -9.68
CA SER A 17 -12.74 0.78 -10.26
C SER A 17 -11.99 -0.53 -10.47
N GLU A 18 -12.74 -1.62 -10.61
CA GLU A 18 -12.17 -2.95 -10.89
C GLU A 18 -11.28 -2.96 -12.14
N ASN A 19 -11.73 -2.29 -13.20
CA ASN A 19 -10.96 -2.21 -14.45
C ASN A 19 -9.66 -1.41 -14.29
N GLU A 20 -9.68 -0.32 -13.52
CA GLU A 20 -8.48 0.46 -13.21
C GLU A 20 -7.51 -0.37 -12.36
N ILE A 21 -7.99 -1.06 -11.34
CA ILE A 21 -7.14 -1.94 -10.51
C ILE A 21 -6.50 -3.02 -11.38
N ALA A 22 -7.29 -3.68 -12.26
CA ALA A 22 -6.76 -4.69 -13.18
C ALA A 22 -5.71 -4.10 -14.12
N PHE A 23 -5.96 -2.91 -14.67
CA PHE A 23 -5.01 -2.21 -15.53
C PHE A 23 -3.70 -1.92 -14.78
N TYR A 24 -3.76 -1.34 -13.57
CA TYR A 24 -2.57 -1.01 -12.78
C TYR A 24 -1.75 -2.24 -12.39
N LEU A 25 -2.41 -3.33 -12.00
CA LEU A 25 -1.74 -4.57 -11.64
C LEU A 25 -1.04 -5.23 -12.83
N ASN A 26 -1.67 -5.22 -14.01
CA ASN A 26 -1.10 -5.79 -15.22
C ASN A 26 0.04 -4.92 -15.77
N GLU A 27 -0.14 -3.60 -15.83
CA GLU A 27 0.88 -2.66 -16.32
C GLU A 27 2.15 -2.72 -15.46
N SER A 28 1.99 -2.76 -14.15
CA SER A 28 3.12 -2.87 -13.21
C SER A 28 3.65 -4.29 -13.05
N LYS A 29 2.99 -5.30 -13.63
CA LYS A 29 3.29 -6.72 -13.42
C LYS A 29 3.32 -7.09 -11.94
N SER A 30 2.39 -6.53 -11.15
CA SER A 30 2.31 -6.80 -9.72
C SER A 30 2.01 -8.28 -9.45
N ILE A 31 2.83 -8.90 -8.61
CA ILE A 31 2.67 -10.32 -8.21
C ILE A 31 1.97 -10.49 -6.87
N ALA A 32 1.93 -9.44 -6.06
CA ALA A 32 1.25 -9.43 -4.76
C ALA A 32 0.47 -8.13 -4.57
N ALA A 33 -0.63 -8.19 -3.85
CA ALA A 33 -1.38 -7.02 -3.41
C ALA A 33 -1.74 -7.12 -1.94
N ILE A 34 -1.72 -5.98 -1.25
CA ILE A 34 -2.21 -5.83 0.11
C ILE A 34 -3.40 -4.88 0.07
N THR A 35 -4.53 -5.29 0.62
CA THR A 35 -5.73 -4.46 0.65
C THR A 35 -6.54 -4.70 1.94
N LEU A 36 -7.54 -3.84 2.18
CA LEU A 36 -8.47 -4.04 3.29
C LEU A 36 -9.60 -4.99 2.86
N ASP A 37 -10.18 -5.67 3.84
CA ASP A 37 -11.31 -6.59 3.70
C ASP A 37 -12.49 -5.99 2.93
N GLN A 38 -12.81 -4.72 3.19
CA GLN A 38 -13.88 -3.99 2.50
C GLN A 38 -13.71 -3.89 0.98
N PHE A 39 -12.49 -4.05 0.47
CA PHE A 39 -12.19 -3.98 -0.97
C PHE A 39 -11.96 -5.36 -1.60
N TYR A 40 -12.05 -6.44 -0.82
CA TYR A 40 -11.86 -7.80 -1.32
C TYR A 40 -12.70 -8.10 -2.57
N GLY A 41 -13.96 -7.68 -2.59
CA GLY A 41 -14.86 -7.92 -3.72
C GLY A 41 -14.32 -7.44 -5.06
N LYS A 42 -13.63 -6.30 -5.09
CA LYS A 42 -12.99 -5.77 -6.31
C LYS A 42 -11.89 -6.70 -6.82
N PHE A 43 -11.06 -7.22 -5.92
CA PHE A 43 -9.98 -8.15 -6.29
C PHE A 43 -10.52 -9.53 -6.70
N ALA A 44 -11.58 -9.99 -6.06
CA ALA A 44 -12.27 -11.22 -6.44
C ALA A 44 -12.83 -11.12 -7.87
N ALA A 45 -13.47 -9.99 -8.22
CA ALA A 45 -14.06 -9.76 -9.54
C ALA A 45 -13.02 -9.72 -10.68
N ILE A 46 -11.79 -9.32 -10.39
CA ILE A 46 -10.72 -9.23 -11.41
C ILE A 46 -9.74 -10.41 -11.37
N ARG A 47 -9.95 -11.39 -10.50
CA ARG A 47 -8.98 -12.48 -10.26
C ARG A 47 -8.52 -13.18 -11.53
N SER A 48 -9.43 -13.42 -12.47
CA SER A 48 -9.12 -14.05 -13.76
C SER A 48 -8.45 -13.12 -14.78
N LYS A 49 -8.42 -11.81 -14.51
CA LYS A 49 -7.90 -10.79 -15.43
C LYS A 49 -6.47 -10.37 -15.09
N VAL A 50 -5.94 -10.81 -13.92
CA VAL A 50 -4.65 -10.38 -13.39
C VAL A 50 -3.81 -11.59 -12.97
N ASN A 51 -2.48 -11.47 -13.13
CA ASN A 51 -1.54 -12.51 -12.69
C ASN A 51 -1.05 -12.22 -11.27
N LEU A 52 -1.97 -12.20 -10.31
CA LEU A 52 -1.67 -11.91 -8.92
C LEU A 52 -1.45 -13.23 -8.14
N ALA A 53 -0.21 -13.52 -7.76
CA ALA A 53 0.12 -14.74 -7.03
C ALA A 53 -0.42 -14.70 -5.58
N ASN A 54 -0.29 -13.54 -4.91
CA ASN A 54 -0.68 -13.41 -3.52
C ASN A 54 -1.59 -12.18 -3.31
N LEU A 55 -2.73 -12.41 -2.69
CA LEU A 55 -3.61 -11.36 -2.19
C LEU A 55 -3.63 -11.40 -0.66
N ILE A 56 -3.10 -10.36 -0.04
CA ILE A 56 -3.03 -10.21 1.41
C ILE A 56 -4.17 -9.29 1.85
N ILE A 57 -5.00 -9.76 2.78
CA ILE A 57 -6.15 -9.03 3.29
C ILE A 57 -5.90 -8.63 4.74
N ALA A 58 -5.90 -7.32 4.99
CA ALA A 58 -5.91 -6.73 6.32
C ALA A 58 -7.34 -6.37 6.73
N ASP A 59 -7.67 -6.54 7.99
CA ASP A 59 -8.91 -6.08 8.60
C ASP A 59 -8.59 -4.83 9.45
N VAL A 60 -9.46 -3.84 9.45
CA VAL A 60 -9.34 -2.68 10.34
C VAL A 60 -9.19 -3.13 11.80
N LYS A 61 -9.84 -4.24 12.17
CA LYS A 61 -9.73 -4.84 13.51
C LYS A 61 -8.31 -5.27 13.87
N ASP A 62 -7.46 -5.59 12.91
CA ASP A 62 -6.08 -6.02 13.20
C ASP A 62 -5.28 -4.95 13.95
N ALA A 63 -5.61 -3.67 13.73
CA ALA A 63 -4.97 -2.52 14.38
C ALA A 63 -5.70 -2.00 15.63
N LEU A 64 -6.87 -2.56 15.99
CA LEU A 64 -7.67 -2.07 17.10
C LEU A 64 -7.38 -2.80 18.39
N SER A 65 -7.51 -2.09 19.55
CA SER A 65 -7.50 -2.72 20.88
C SER A 65 -8.72 -3.64 21.05
N PRO A 66 -8.68 -4.62 22.00
CA PRO A 66 -9.79 -5.58 22.19
C PRO A 66 -11.16 -4.90 22.38
N LEU A 67 -11.21 -3.84 23.17
CA LEU A 67 -12.47 -3.11 23.42
C LEU A 67 -12.98 -2.41 22.15
N MET A 68 -12.08 -1.77 21.40
CA MET A 68 -12.42 -1.12 20.15
C MET A 68 -12.86 -2.11 19.06
N LYS A 69 -12.33 -3.34 19.05
CA LYS A 69 -12.79 -4.41 18.15
C LYS A 69 -14.26 -4.73 18.33
N ILE A 70 -14.72 -4.78 19.56
CA ILE A 70 -16.15 -5.04 19.88
C ILE A 70 -17.00 -3.89 19.37
N GLY A 71 -16.66 -2.65 19.71
CA GLY A 71 -17.37 -1.46 19.25
C GLY A 71 -17.43 -1.37 17.71
N TYR A 72 -16.30 -1.59 17.04
CA TYR A 72 -16.23 -1.60 15.57
C TYR A 72 -17.10 -2.71 14.97
N SER A 73 -17.06 -3.92 15.53
CA SER A 73 -17.85 -5.06 15.03
C SER A 73 -19.37 -4.83 15.17
N LEU A 74 -19.78 -4.07 16.17
CA LEU A 74 -21.20 -3.74 16.40
C LEU A 74 -21.70 -2.57 15.54
N THR A 75 -20.79 -1.78 14.98
CA THR A 75 -21.09 -0.55 14.23
C THR A 75 -20.65 -0.65 12.76
N ALA A 76 -19.53 -0.02 12.41
CA ALA A 76 -19.03 0.10 11.04
C ALA A 76 -18.68 -1.27 10.42
N GLY A 77 -18.16 -2.19 11.20
CA GLY A 77 -17.76 -3.52 10.73
C GLY A 77 -18.91 -4.39 10.22
N ARG A 78 -20.15 -4.11 10.65
CA ARG A 78 -21.34 -4.84 10.16
C ARG A 78 -21.64 -4.60 8.68
N LYS A 79 -21.21 -3.46 8.15
CA LYS A 79 -21.46 -3.04 6.77
C LYS A 79 -20.44 -3.61 5.79
N ILE A 80 -19.36 -4.18 6.30
CA ILE A 80 -18.27 -4.72 5.46
C ILE A 80 -18.62 -6.16 5.09
N PRO A 81 -18.66 -6.50 3.80
CA PRO A 81 -18.87 -7.87 3.35
C PRO A 81 -17.78 -8.78 3.92
N LYS A 82 -18.17 -9.95 4.42
CA LYS A 82 -17.20 -10.94 4.90
C LYS A 82 -16.41 -11.50 3.73
N VAL A 83 -15.10 -11.55 3.90
CA VAL A 83 -14.23 -12.32 3.00
C VAL A 83 -14.47 -13.80 3.30
N PRO A 84 -14.83 -14.64 2.31
CA PRO A 84 -15.07 -16.08 2.50
C PRO A 84 -13.88 -16.76 3.20
N ASP A 85 -14.16 -17.78 4.01
CA ASP A 85 -13.11 -18.50 4.73
C ASP A 85 -12.24 -19.35 3.80
N ASP A 86 -12.83 -19.82 2.70
CA ASP A 86 -12.18 -20.59 1.62
C ASP A 86 -11.55 -19.69 0.54
N ALA A 87 -11.61 -18.36 0.69
CA ALA A 87 -11.02 -17.45 -0.27
C ALA A 87 -9.49 -17.68 -0.38
N PRO A 88 -8.93 -17.69 -1.60
CA PRO A 88 -7.50 -17.89 -1.83
C PRO A 88 -6.70 -16.60 -1.50
N VAL A 89 -6.70 -16.23 -0.21
CA VAL A 89 -6.07 -15.04 0.31
C VAL A 89 -5.20 -15.38 1.52
N ILE A 90 -4.22 -14.52 1.80
CA ILE A 90 -3.43 -14.57 3.03
C ILE A 90 -4.00 -13.53 3.99
N ARG A 91 -4.44 -13.94 5.17
CA ARG A 91 -4.89 -13.01 6.19
C ARG A 91 -3.70 -12.26 6.80
N TRP A 92 -3.89 -10.99 7.15
CA TRP A 92 -2.81 -10.14 7.67
C TRP A 92 -2.04 -10.77 8.83
N ASN A 93 -2.75 -11.35 9.80
CA ASN A 93 -2.12 -11.97 10.96
C ASN A 93 -1.29 -13.21 10.59
N ASP A 94 -1.71 -13.96 9.57
CA ASP A 94 -0.95 -15.09 9.06
C ASP A 94 0.30 -14.62 8.32
N PHE A 95 0.16 -13.57 7.49
CA PHE A 95 1.28 -12.94 6.82
C PHE A 95 2.35 -12.45 7.81
N ILE A 96 1.95 -11.78 8.88
CA ILE A 96 2.86 -11.34 9.95
C ILE A 96 3.52 -12.54 10.64
N ARG A 97 2.75 -13.60 10.91
CA ARG A 97 3.28 -14.84 11.52
C ARG A 97 4.32 -15.51 10.63
N MET A 98 4.05 -15.63 9.33
CA MET A 98 5.02 -16.13 8.34
C MET A 98 6.30 -15.30 8.34
N GLY A 99 6.18 -13.97 8.39
CA GLY A 99 7.34 -13.08 8.46
C GLY A 99 8.17 -13.24 9.73
N ARG A 100 7.53 -13.50 10.87
CA ARG A 100 8.26 -13.73 12.15
C ARG A 100 9.04 -15.04 12.15
N SER A 101 8.60 -16.05 11.43
CA SER A 101 9.30 -17.33 11.30
C SER A 101 10.34 -17.34 10.18
N TYR A 102 10.45 -16.29 9.39
CA TYR A 102 11.40 -16.21 8.30
C TYR A 102 12.82 -15.94 8.81
N THR A 103 13.74 -16.84 8.50
CA THR A 103 15.14 -16.77 8.94
C THR A 103 16.12 -16.47 7.80
N GLY A 104 15.63 -16.35 6.56
CA GLY A 104 16.45 -16.06 5.39
C GLY A 104 16.87 -14.59 5.30
N GLU A 105 17.81 -14.31 4.41
CA GLU A 105 18.20 -12.95 4.08
C GLU A 105 17.05 -12.27 3.30
N TYR A 106 16.68 -11.06 3.70
CA TYR A 106 15.60 -10.31 3.09
C TYR A 106 15.99 -8.89 2.66
N LYS A 107 17.16 -8.41 3.11
CA LYS A 107 17.63 -7.06 2.73
C LYS A 107 18.35 -7.13 1.40
N VAL A 108 17.86 -6.38 0.42
CA VAL A 108 18.47 -6.27 -0.90
C VAL A 108 19.11 -4.90 -1.03
N LYS A 109 20.40 -4.89 -1.43
CA LYS A 109 21.07 -3.63 -1.76
C LYS A 109 20.53 -3.10 -3.08
N ARG A 110 20.00 -1.89 -3.08
CA ARG A 110 19.46 -1.21 -4.26
C ARG A 110 20.26 0.05 -4.54
N ASP A 111 20.36 0.41 -5.83
CA ASP A 111 20.87 1.72 -6.21
C ASP A 111 19.84 2.81 -5.90
N LYS A 112 20.33 4.03 -5.64
CA LYS A 112 19.48 5.19 -5.37
C LYS A 112 18.56 5.55 -6.53
N LEU A 113 18.93 5.18 -7.75
CA LEU A 113 18.16 5.42 -8.98
C LEU A 113 17.19 4.28 -9.31
N ASP A 114 17.30 3.14 -8.63
CA ASP A 114 16.35 2.04 -8.85
C ASP A 114 14.92 2.48 -8.54
N PRO A 115 13.92 2.01 -9.31
CA PRO A 115 12.52 2.25 -9.03
C PRO A 115 12.15 1.76 -7.63
N ALA A 116 11.50 2.62 -6.86
CA ALA A 116 11.03 2.33 -5.50
C ALA A 116 9.50 2.29 -5.41
N VAL A 117 8.84 3.19 -6.16
CA VAL A 117 7.39 3.38 -6.10
C VAL A 117 6.84 3.67 -7.49
N ILE A 118 5.63 3.17 -7.75
CA ILE A 118 4.81 3.58 -8.89
C ILE A 118 3.63 4.38 -8.34
N LEU A 119 3.47 5.63 -8.81
CA LEU A 119 2.31 6.48 -8.54
C LEU A 119 1.55 6.72 -9.84
N TYR A 120 0.21 6.78 -9.76
CA TYR A 120 -0.61 7.04 -10.94
C TYR A 120 -1.11 8.48 -10.96
N SER A 121 -0.91 9.15 -12.09
CA SER A 121 -1.48 10.48 -12.33
C SER A 121 -2.75 10.36 -13.15
N GLY A 122 -3.80 11.10 -12.77
CA GLY A 122 -4.94 11.34 -13.66
C GLY A 122 -4.47 12.22 -14.82
N GLY A 123 -4.15 11.60 -15.96
CA GLY A 123 -3.66 12.34 -17.14
C GLY A 123 -4.72 13.31 -17.65
N THR A 124 -4.32 14.53 -17.97
CA THR A 124 -5.16 15.52 -18.69
C THR A 124 -5.65 15.00 -20.05
N THR A 125 -5.05 13.94 -20.56
CA THR A 125 -5.39 13.25 -21.82
C THR A 125 -6.34 12.07 -21.63
N GLY A 126 -6.86 11.84 -20.42
CA GLY A 126 -7.77 10.72 -20.10
C GLY A 126 -7.09 9.36 -19.90
N ILE A 127 -5.81 9.23 -20.23
CA ILE A 127 -5.04 8.00 -19.99
C ILE A 127 -4.21 8.16 -18.73
N THR A 128 -4.47 7.33 -17.73
CA THR A 128 -3.68 7.30 -16.49
C THR A 128 -2.28 6.75 -16.76
N LYS A 129 -1.26 7.45 -16.28
CA LYS A 129 0.15 7.07 -16.45
C LYS A 129 0.74 6.67 -15.12
N GLY A 130 1.46 5.54 -15.08
CA GLY A 130 2.29 5.13 -13.97
C GLY A 130 3.63 5.88 -13.98
N ILE A 131 3.90 6.63 -12.91
CA ILE A 131 5.14 7.40 -12.72
C ILE A 131 6.06 6.58 -11.84
N LEU A 132 7.22 6.21 -12.35
CA LEU A 132 8.27 5.53 -11.60
C LEU A 132 9.07 6.56 -10.79
N LEU A 133 9.11 6.38 -9.49
CA LEU A 133 9.89 7.19 -8.56
C LEU A 133 10.97 6.35 -7.89
N SER A 134 12.18 6.86 -7.84
CA SER A 134 13.31 6.22 -7.16
C SER A 134 13.43 6.65 -5.69
N ASN A 135 14.26 5.95 -4.93
CA ASN A 135 14.61 6.39 -3.57
C ASN A 135 15.26 7.77 -3.57
N LEU A 136 16.05 8.11 -4.61
CA LEU A 136 16.64 9.44 -4.74
C LEU A 136 15.58 10.53 -4.84
N ASN A 137 14.47 10.31 -5.56
CA ASN A 137 13.41 11.30 -5.67
C ASN A 137 12.79 11.61 -4.30
N PHE A 138 12.52 10.59 -3.48
CA PHE A 138 11.98 10.79 -2.14
C PHE A 138 12.98 11.45 -1.20
N ASN A 139 14.23 11.00 -1.18
CA ASN A 139 15.29 11.59 -0.35
C ASN A 139 15.55 13.06 -0.71
N ALA A 140 15.56 13.38 -2.00
CA ALA A 140 15.70 14.77 -2.46
C ALA A 140 14.51 15.63 -2.03
N LEU A 141 13.27 15.11 -2.15
CA LEU A 141 12.07 15.81 -1.69
C LEU A 141 12.15 16.11 -0.17
N ALA A 142 12.51 15.11 0.65
CA ALA A 142 12.66 15.29 2.09
C ALA A 142 13.73 16.35 2.43
N ALA A 143 14.89 16.28 1.77
CA ALA A 143 15.95 17.26 1.95
C ALA A 143 15.52 18.69 1.56
N GLN A 144 14.77 18.83 0.46
CA GLN A 144 14.22 20.12 0.02
C GLN A 144 13.19 20.68 1.01
N ILE A 145 12.30 19.83 1.53
CA ILE A 145 11.30 20.26 2.54
C ILE A 145 11.99 20.77 3.78
N ILE A 146 12.98 20.06 4.31
CA ILE A 146 13.74 20.46 5.49
C ILE A 146 14.50 21.77 5.23
N ALA A 147 15.14 21.90 4.07
CA ALA A 147 15.91 23.10 3.72
C ALA A 147 15.03 24.35 3.57
N THR A 148 13.79 24.19 3.10
CA THR A 148 12.85 25.32 2.90
C THR A 148 12.00 25.63 4.13
N ASN A 149 11.92 24.71 5.09
CA ASN A 149 11.12 24.86 6.32
C ASN A 149 11.99 24.65 7.57
N PRO A 150 12.73 25.67 8.02
CA PRO A 150 13.65 25.56 9.15
C PRO A 150 12.94 25.35 10.50
N VAL A 151 11.62 25.33 10.51
CA VAL A 151 10.80 25.05 11.70
C VAL A 151 10.79 23.57 12.09
N PHE A 152 11.01 22.66 11.13
CA PHE A 152 11.04 21.21 11.41
C PHE A 152 12.30 20.81 12.19
N ARG A 153 12.10 20.10 13.30
CA ARG A 153 13.18 19.60 14.15
C ARG A 153 13.01 18.09 14.40
N PRO A 154 14.10 17.36 14.59
CA PRO A 154 14.01 15.97 15.03
C PRO A 154 13.18 15.85 16.32
N GLY A 155 12.19 14.96 16.32
CA GLY A 155 11.26 14.78 17.45
C GLY A 155 9.94 15.53 17.32
N ASP A 156 9.78 16.40 16.33
CA ASP A 156 8.49 17.02 16.06
C ASP A 156 7.46 15.99 15.58
N SER A 157 6.19 16.28 15.87
CA SER A 157 5.06 15.47 15.41
C SER A 157 4.34 16.16 14.27
N MET A 158 4.05 15.40 13.21
CA MET A 158 3.28 15.89 12.08
C MET A 158 1.93 15.17 11.97
N LEU A 159 0.86 15.94 11.71
CA LEU A 159 -0.45 15.37 11.45
C LEU A 159 -0.53 14.83 10.01
N ALA A 160 -0.43 13.52 9.85
CA ALA A 160 -0.48 12.83 8.57
C ALA A 160 -1.93 12.59 8.12
N VAL A 161 -2.58 13.61 7.58
CA VAL A 161 -3.98 13.52 7.09
C VAL A 161 -4.09 13.14 5.62
N MET A 162 -3.00 13.27 4.86
CA MET A 162 -3.02 12.99 3.43
C MET A 162 -2.92 11.48 3.18
N PRO A 163 -3.69 10.94 2.21
CA PRO A 163 -3.65 9.52 1.90
C PRO A 163 -2.26 9.05 1.47
N MET A 164 -1.80 7.94 2.06
CA MET A 164 -0.45 7.38 1.83
C MET A 164 -0.25 6.80 0.41
N PHE A 165 -1.33 6.53 -0.32
CA PHE A 165 -1.28 6.13 -1.72
C PHE A 165 -1.14 7.32 -2.68
N HIS A 166 -1.22 8.55 -2.19
CA HIS A 166 -1.01 9.78 -2.96
C HIS A 166 0.41 10.29 -2.77
N GLY A 167 1.00 10.89 -3.81
CA GLY A 167 2.39 11.34 -3.79
C GLY A 167 2.73 12.26 -2.62
N PHE A 168 1.83 13.17 -2.24
CA PHE A 168 2.05 14.06 -1.10
C PHE A 168 2.06 13.27 0.23
N GLY A 169 1.06 12.41 0.47
CA GLY A 169 1.00 11.61 1.69
C GLY A 169 2.19 10.68 1.84
N LEU A 170 2.59 10.03 0.75
CA LEU A 170 3.73 9.13 0.75
C LEU A 170 5.06 9.90 0.95
N GLY A 171 5.28 10.98 0.21
CA GLY A 171 6.56 11.68 0.21
C GLY A 171 6.77 12.60 1.40
N VAL A 172 5.71 13.13 2.00
CA VAL A 172 5.81 14.11 3.10
C VAL A 172 5.51 13.48 4.46
N SER A 173 4.58 12.51 4.52
CA SER A 173 4.13 11.96 5.80
C SER A 173 4.83 10.66 6.20
N ILE A 174 5.38 9.90 5.24
CA ILE A 174 6.05 8.62 5.51
C ILE A 174 7.56 8.73 5.35
N HIS A 175 8.04 9.48 4.36
CA HIS A 175 9.46 9.60 4.04
C HIS A 175 10.12 10.70 4.83
#